data_0f5af82391043797062ed5a8aea3ef8e
#
_entry.id   0f5af82391043797062ed5a8aea3ef8e
#
_cell.length_a   1.000
_cell.length_b   1.000
_cell.length_c   1.000
_cell.angle_alpha   90.00
_cell.angle_beta   90.00
_cell.angle_gamma   90.00
#
_symmetry.space_group_name_H-M   'P 1'
#
loop_
_entity.id
_entity.type
_entity.pdbx_description
1 polymer ?
#
loop_
_entity_poly.entity_id
_entity_poly.type
_entity_poly.pdbx_seq_one_letter_code
_entity_poly.pdbx_strand_id
1 'polypeptide(L)'
;MVATAFDRRVEPIAQLSEAADAIAAACLAMARAFRAGGRLLVFGTGTAATDAQHVSVEFMHPVIVGKRALPAFSLAADSATVSGLARRGGLDAVFANQLRVLGRSQDIAVGVSGDGDCPAVAQALTVARASGMTTVALVGADGGQIAARELAEHCLVVRSGDHRVVKEGHVTLYHLLWELTHAYLEQPHALDQASAPDASAPDAPADNASSGGGISGLYPFLYSGPTSLDALTAEVAASARAKIAEIADLRRSVGEAEGESLAACAAALAAGFSQGATLLAFGNGGSSSDAQDIVHTFLDPGAPESVAAALPALCLTNDTAVVTALSNDVGFDVVFARQLQAVGRPGDIAVAVSTSGGSANVLAALAAARKAGMTTVGFAGYGGGKMAEPGLVDHLFAVPSASVHRIQEVQTTLYHVLWELVQQDVRQDAGLTAAGPAPRTPQPVRG
;
A
#
# COMPACT_ATOMS: atom_id res chain seq x y z
N MET A 1 21.92 -13.71 -0.97
CA MET A 1 21.22 -12.75 -1.85
C MET A 1 19.82 -12.45 -1.34
N VAL A 2 18.89 -13.42 -1.26
CA VAL A 2 17.54 -13.20 -0.70
C VAL A 2 17.61 -12.65 0.73
N ALA A 3 18.39 -13.27 1.62
CA ALA A 3 18.60 -12.79 2.98
C ALA A 3 19.02 -11.31 3.01
N THR A 4 20.00 -10.91 2.23
CA THR A 4 20.47 -9.51 2.13
C THR A 4 19.37 -8.57 1.63
N ALA A 5 18.48 -9.04 0.73
CA ALA A 5 17.35 -8.24 0.25
C ALA A 5 16.32 -7.99 1.37
N PHE A 6 16.09 -8.97 2.24
CA PHE A 6 15.22 -8.78 3.42
C PHE A 6 15.90 -7.96 4.51
N ASP A 7 17.18 -8.21 4.83
CA ASP A 7 17.92 -7.52 5.91
C ASP A 7 17.90 -6.00 5.73
N ARG A 8 18.12 -5.50 4.50
CA ARG A 8 18.12 -4.05 4.22
C ARG A 8 16.75 -3.38 4.39
N ARG A 9 15.67 -4.17 4.50
CA ARG A 9 14.28 -3.70 4.68
C ARG A 9 13.89 -3.62 6.15
N VAL A 10 14.52 -4.43 7.00
CA VAL A 10 14.15 -4.54 8.41
C VAL A 10 14.45 -3.24 9.17
N GLU A 11 15.66 -2.70 9.00
CA GLU A 11 16.11 -1.52 9.75
C GLU A 11 15.29 -0.26 9.47
N PRO A 12 15.02 0.16 8.20
CA PRO A 12 14.18 1.33 7.93
C PRO A 12 12.76 1.21 8.49
N ILE A 13 12.23 0.00 8.56
CA ILE A 13 10.90 -0.24 9.14
C ILE A 13 10.95 -0.17 10.66
N ALA A 14 11.95 -0.77 11.29
CA ALA A 14 12.12 -0.70 12.75
C ALA A 14 12.29 0.75 13.24
N GLN A 15 12.98 1.58 12.47
CA GLN A 15 13.18 3.02 12.75
C GLN A 15 11.87 3.83 12.76
N LEU A 16 10.78 3.35 12.12
CA LEU A 16 9.47 4.00 12.21
C LEU A 16 8.95 4.06 13.66
N SER A 17 9.44 3.20 14.56
CA SER A 17 9.10 3.24 15.98
C SER A 17 9.48 4.56 16.66
N GLU A 18 10.49 5.27 16.16
CA GLU A 18 10.90 6.59 16.62
C GLU A 18 9.83 7.66 16.30
N ALA A 19 9.04 7.45 15.25
CA ALA A 19 7.96 8.34 14.83
C ALA A 19 6.60 8.02 15.49
N ALA A 20 6.53 7.10 16.45
CA ALA A 20 5.27 6.61 17.02
C ALA A 20 4.40 7.74 17.62
N ASP A 21 5.02 8.72 18.26
CA ASP A 21 4.30 9.87 18.82
C ASP A 21 3.77 10.80 17.72
N ALA A 22 4.54 10.99 16.64
CA ALA A 22 4.08 11.73 15.46
C ALA A 22 2.95 11.00 14.72
N ILE A 23 3.01 9.66 14.63
CA ILE A 23 1.94 8.83 14.09
C ILE A 23 0.66 8.99 14.94
N ALA A 24 0.77 8.91 16.26
CA ALA A 24 -0.36 9.10 17.17
C ALA A 24 -0.99 10.50 17.02
N ALA A 25 -0.17 11.55 16.90
CA ALA A 25 -0.63 12.92 16.67
C ALA A 25 -1.38 13.06 15.32
N ALA A 26 -0.85 12.47 14.24
CA ALA A 26 -1.50 12.45 12.93
C ALA A 26 -2.87 11.74 13.01
N CYS A 27 -2.93 10.57 13.66
CA CYS A 27 -4.17 9.80 13.85
C CYS A 27 -5.21 10.59 14.66
N LEU A 28 -4.79 11.31 15.69
CA LEU A 28 -5.68 12.18 16.48
C LEU A 28 -6.26 13.32 15.63
N ALA A 29 -5.42 13.99 14.83
CA ALA A 29 -5.87 15.05 13.92
C ALA A 29 -6.86 14.51 12.88
N MET A 30 -6.57 13.35 12.28
CA MET A 30 -7.47 12.67 11.36
C MET A 30 -8.81 12.28 12.02
N ALA A 31 -8.79 11.73 13.24
CA ALA A 31 -9.99 11.36 13.97
C ALA A 31 -10.88 12.60 14.26
N ARG A 32 -10.28 13.73 14.63
CA ARG A 32 -11.00 14.99 14.82
C ARG A 32 -11.62 15.49 13.52
N ALA A 33 -10.89 15.47 12.42
CA ALA A 33 -11.39 15.87 11.11
C ALA A 33 -12.56 14.98 10.64
N PHE A 34 -12.48 13.66 10.79
CA PHE A 34 -13.59 12.74 10.49
C PHE A 34 -14.83 13.01 11.37
N ARG A 35 -14.64 13.29 12.65
CA ARG A 35 -15.75 13.68 13.54
C ARG A 35 -16.41 15.00 13.13
N ALA A 36 -15.64 15.94 12.59
CA ALA A 36 -16.16 17.19 12.03
C ALA A 36 -16.85 17.01 10.66
N GLY A 37 -16.97 15.75 10.17
CA GLY A 37 -17.59 15.43 8.87
C GLY A 37 -16.65 15.59 7.69
N GLY A 38 -15.35 15.66 7.93
CA GLY A 38 -14.31 15.69 6.91
C GLY A 38 -14.17 14.36 6.15
N ARG A 39 -13.56 14.44 4.97
CA ARG A 39 -13.27 13.32 4.08
C ARG A 39 -11.77 13.23 3.89
N LEU A 40 -11.28 12.04 3.58
CA LEU A 40 -9.87 11.78 3.26
C LEU A 40 -9.66 11.90 1.74
N LEU A 41 -8.78 12.79 1.32
CA LEU A 41 -8.35 12.98 -0.06
C LEU A 41 -6.89 12.58 -0.17
N VAL A 42 -6.61 11.47 -0.88
CA VAL A 42 -5.27 10.89 -0.97
C VAL A 42 -4.73 11.03 -2.38
N PHE A 43 -3.44 11.36 -2.51
CA PHE A 43 -2.80 11.57 -3.80
C PHE A 43 -1.30 11.25 -3.78
N GLY A 44 -0.82 10.81 -4.93
CA GLY A 44 0.57 10.47 -5.22
C GLY A 44 0.73 10.09 -6.67
N THR A 45 1.95 10.04 -7.19
CA THR A 45 2.28 9.68 -8.57
C THR A 45 3.10 8.39 -8.64
N GLY A 46 3.06 7.68 -9.77
CA GLY A 46 3.76 6.42 -9.94
C GLY A 46 3.25 5.36 -8.95
N THR A 47 4.15 4.67 -8.26
CA THR A 47 3.79 3.68 -7.21
C THR A 47 3.00 4.31 -6.06
N ALA A 48 3.21 5.59 -5.74
CA ALA A 48 2.42 6.29 -4.73
C ALA A 48 0.94 6.50 -5.14
N ALA A 49 0.60 6.37 -6.43
CA ALA A 49 -0.80 6.37 -6.86
C ALA A 49 -1.51 5.08 -6.43
N THR A 50 -0.81 3.93 -6.40
CA THR A 50 -1.37 2.67 -5.89
C THR A 50 -1.55 2.73 -4.36
N ASP A 51 -0.65 3.42 -3.62
CA ASP A 51 -0.84 3.72 -2.20
C ASP A 51 -2.10 4.57 -1.97
N ALA A 52 -2.29 5.61 -2.77
CA ALA A 52 -3.47 6.47 -2.65
C ALA A 52 -4.78 5.67 -2.87
N GLN A 53 -4.80 4.70 -3.76
CA GLN A 53 -5.94 3.81 -3.96
C GLN A 53 -6.10 2.82 -2.79
N HIS A 54 -4.99 2.24 -2.30
CA HIS A 54 -5.01 1.33 -1.15
C HIS A 54 -5.54 2.04 0.10
N VAL A 55 -5.01 3.22 0.43
CA VAL A 55 -5.51 4.04 1.55
C VAL A 55 -7.00 4.31 1.40
N SER A 56 -7.46 4.68 0.21
CA SER A 56 -8.88 4.99 0.02
C SER A 56 -9.78 3.77 0.24
N VAL A 57 -9.39 2.58 -0.19
CA VAL A 57 -10.19 1.37 0.01
C VAL A 57 -10.18 0.94 1.48
N GLU A 58 -9.05 1.05 2.20
CA GLU A 58 -8.96 0.72 3.63
C GLU A 58 -9.93 1.56 4.48
N PHE A 59 -10.01 2.87 4.23
CA PHE A 59 -10.94 3.74 4.96
C PHE A 59 -12.40 3.55 4.52
N MET A 60 -12.67 3.33 3.22
CA MET A 60 -14.03 3.14 2.69
C MET A 60 -14.61 1.77 2.99
N HIS A 61 -13.78 0.73 3.05
CA HIS A 61 -14.20 -0.65 3.27
C HIS A 61 -13.32 -1.33 4.32
N PRO A 62 -13.58 -1.06 5.61
CA PRO A 62 -12.81 -1.67 6.69
C PRO A 62 -12.78 -3.18 6.60
N VAL A 63 -11.57 -3.77 6.61
CA VAL A 63 -11.39 -5.24 6.60
C VAL A 63 -11.70 -5.89 7.95
N ILE A 64 -11.76 -5.10 9.03
CA ILE A 64 -12.09 -5.56 10.37
C ILE A 64 -13.60 -5.38 10.60
N VAL A 65 -14.29 -6.48 10.88
CA VAL A 65 -15.73 -6.49 11.15
C VAL A 65 -16.07 -5.58 12.34
N GLY A 66 -17.10 -4.74 12.16
CA GLY A 66 -17.57 -3.80 13.18
C GLY A 66 -16.93 -2.41 13.12
N LYS A 67 -15.89 -2.19 12.31
CA LYS A 67 -15.34 -0.86 12.08
C LYS A 67 -16.21 -0.05 11.12
N ARG A 68 -16.32 1.26 11.39
CA ARG A 68 -17.10 2.18 10.57
C ARG A 68 -16.36 2.52 9.28
N ALA A 69 -17.06 2.49 8.14
CA ALA A 69 -16.57 3.06 6.89
C ALA A 69 -16.39 4.59 7.03
N LEU A 70 -15.24 5.09 6.59
CA LEU A 70 -14.90 6.51 6.61
C LEU A 70 -14.76 7.02 5.18
N PRO A 71 -15.26 8.22 4.85
CA PRO A 71 -15.26 8.72 3.47
C PRO A 71 -13.83 9.02 3.01
N ALA A 72 -13.35 8.30 1.99
CA ALA A 72 -12.01 8.43 1.45
C ALA A 72 -12.00 8.35 -0.09
N PHE A 73 -11.15 9.14 -0.74
CA PHE A 73 -11.05 9.21 -2.19
C PHE A 73 -9.59 9.30 -2.63
N SER A 74 -9.20 8.47 -3.60
CA SER A 74 -7.93 8.65 -4.30
C SER A 74 -8.10 9.63 -5.46
N LEU A 75 -7.34 10.72 -5.44
CA LEU A 75 -7.30 11.69 -6.55
C LEU A 75 -6.49 11.18 -7.76
N ALA A 76 -5.82 10.04 -7.61
CA ALA A 76 -5.07 9.38 -8.68
C ALA A 76 -5.90 8.32 -9.44
N ALA A 77 -7.11 7.97 -8.95
CA ALA A 77 -7.88 6.85 -9.51
C ALA A 77 -8.57 7.16 -10.85
N ASP A 78 -8.94 8.41 -11.11
CA ASP A 78 -9.62 8.80 -12.36
C ASP A 78 -8.61 9.19 -13.43
N SER A 79 -8.31 8.26 -14.33
CA SER A 79 -7.35 8.45 -15.42
C SER A 79 -7.75 9.57 -16.39
N ALA A 80 -9.06 9.79 -16.61
CA ALA A 80 -9.55 10.85 -17.49
C ALA A 80 -9.30 12.23 -16.87
N THR A 81 -9.61 12.39 -15.58
CA THR A 81 -9.33 13.62 -14.84
C THR A 81 -7.82 13.89 -14.74
N VAL A 82 -7.03 12.88 -14.36
CA VAL A 82 -5.56 13.01 -14.24
C VAL A 82 -4.94 13.41 -15.57
N SER A 83 -5.22 12.67 -16.65
CA SER A 83 -4.63 12.96 -17.97
C SER A 83 -5.14 14.28 -18.57
N GLY A 84 -6.43 14.59 -18.39
CA GLY A 84 -7.02 15.83 -18.85
C GLY A 84 -6.44 17.07 -18.15
N LEU A 85 -6.23 17.01 -16.85
CA LEU A 85 -5.60 18.10 -16.08
C LEU A 85 -4.11 18.22 -16.42
N ALA A 86 -3.39 17.10 -16.51
CA ALA A 86 -1.97 17.08 -16.89
C ALA A 86 -1.74 17.73 -18.25
N ARG A 87 -2.60 17.46 -19.24
CA ARG A 87 -2.51 18.09 -20.58
C ARG A 87 -2.70 19.61 -20.56
N ARG A 88 -3.50 20.15 -19.64
CA ARG A 88 -3.80 21.59 -19.57
C ARG A 88 -2.82 22.38 -18.70
N GLY A 89 -2.37 21.81 -17.59
CA GLY A 89 -1.61 22.54 -16.58
C GLY A 89 -0.30 21.87 -16.15
N GLY A 90 0.10 20.80 -16.82
CA GLY A 90 1.23 19.96 -16.40
C GLY A 90 0.84 18.97 -15.29
N LEU A 91 1.64 17.91 -15.16
CA LEU A 91 1.42 16.89 -14.15
C LEU A 91 1.50 17.45 -12.71
N ASP A 92 2.35 18.44 -12.49
CA ASP A 92 2.59 19.05 -11.19
C ASP A 92 1.34 19.70 -10.57
N ALA A 93 0.40 20.18 -11.39
CA ALA A 93 -0.81 20.85 -10.93
C ALA A 93 -2.03 19.90 -10.79
N VAL A 94 -1.90 18.62 -11.12
CA VAL A 94 -3.03 17.70 -11.25
C VAL A 94 -3.82 17.58 -9.94
N PHE A 95 -3.15 17.32 -8.82
CA PHE A 95 -3.83 17.16 -7.53
C PHE A 95 -4.24 18.50 -6.91
N ALA A 96 -3.40 19.50 -7.04
CA ALA A 96 -3.72 20.87 -6.59
C ALA A 96 -5.00 21.40 -7.23
N ASN A 97 -5.21 21.16 -8.53
CA ASN A 97 -6.42 21.55 -9.24
C ASN A 97 -7.67 20.78 -8.76
N GLN A 98 -7.54 19.48 -8.48
CA GLN A 98 -8.64 18.72 -7.92
C GLN A 98 -9.00 19.19 -6.50
N LEU A 99 -7.99 19.45 -5.64
CA LEU A 99 -8.22 19.94 -4.28
C LEU A 99 -8.91 21.31 -4.25
N ARG A 100 -8.59 22.22 -5.16
CA ARG A 100 -9.30 23.54 -5.25
C ARG A 100 -10.78 23.40 -5.53
N VAL A 101 -11.20 22.34 -6.21
CA VAL A 101 -12.60 22.09 -6.58
C VAL A 101 -13.32 21.22 -5.54
N LEU A 102 -12.66 20.18 -5.05
CA LEU A 102 -13.28 19.15 -4.21
C LEU A 102 -13.10 19.42 -2.71
N GLY A 103 -11.98 20.06 -2.33
CA GLY A 103 -11.55 20.17 -0.95
C GLY A 103 -12.38 21.15 -0.12
N ARG A 104 -12.52 20.81 1.16
CA ARG A 104 -13.20 21.61 2.20
C ARG A 104 -12.24 21.75 3.39
N SER A 105 -12.41 22.79 4.18
CA SER A 105 -11.51 23.06 5.32
C SER A 105 -11.49 21.95 6.38
N GLN A 106 -12.56 21.19 6.53
CA GLN A 106 -12.63 20.05 7.46
C GLN A 106 -12.06 18.76 6.89
N ASP A 107 -11.70 18.69 5.59
CA ASP A 107 -11.16 17.49 4.96
C ASP A 107 -9.71 17.23 5.38
N ILE A 108 -9.26 16.02 5.11
CA ILE A 108 -7.89 15.53 5.33
C ILE A 108 -7.25 15.34 3.98
N ALA A 109 -6.07 15.91 3.76
CA ALA A 109 -5.26 15.71 2.56
C ALA A 109 -4.02 14.87 2.90
N VAL A 110 -3.92 13.69 2.29
CA VAL A 110 -2.75 12.80 2.45
C VAL A 110 -1.96 12.77 1.16
N GLY A 111 -0.75 13.30 1.19
CA GLY A 111 0.20 13.27 0.08
C GLY A 111 1.23 12.16 0.27
N VAL A 112 1.44 11.32 -0.77
CA VAL A 112 2.44 10.26 -0.77
C VAL A 112 3.52 10.56 -1.81
N SER A 113 4.80 10.55 -1.39
CA SER A 113 5.95 10.80 -2.26
C SER A 113 7.14 9.93 -1.86
N GLY A 114 7.72 9.19 -2.81
CA GLY A 114 8.82 8.27 -2.55
C GLY A 114 10.11 8.94 -2.06
N ASP A 115 10.32 10.22 -2.35
CA ASP A 115 11.51 10.98 -2.00
C ASP A 115 11.23 12.32 -1.27
N GLY A 116 9.95 12.71 -1.21
CA GLY A 116 9.55 14.01 -0.68
C GLY A 116 9.76 15.20 -1.63
N ASP A 117 10.19 14.94 -2.87
CA ASP A 117 10.50 15.99 -3.86
C ASP A 117 9.48 16.08 -5.01
N CYS A 118 8.44 15.23 -5.01
CA CYS A 118 7.41 15.22 -6.06
C CYS A 118 6.65 16.55 -6.14
N PRO A 119 6.78 17.35 -7.23
CA PRO A 119 6.16 18.67 -7.35
C PRO A 119 4.62 18.62 -7.28
N ALA A 120 4.00 17.56 -7.84
CA ALA A 120 2.55 17.39 -7.82
C ALA A 120 2.02 17.24 -6.38
N VAL A 121 2.74 16.50 -5.54
CA VAL A 121 2.40 16.30 -4.13
C VAL A 121 2.65 17.58 -3.33
N ALA A 122 3.80 18.23 -3.53
CA ALA A 122 4.16 19.46 -2.84
C ALA A 122 3.16 20.61 -3.11
N GLN A 123 2.76 20.81 -4.38
CA GLN A 123 1.75 21.81 -4.74
C GLN A 123 0.37 21.48 -4.14
N ALA A 124 -0.02 20.22 -4.15
CA ALA A 124 -1.29 19.78 -3.57
C ALA A 124 -1.34 20.02 -2.06
N LEU A 125 -0.29 19.64 -1.31
CA LEU A 125 -0.17 19.92 0.12
C LEU A 125 -0.19 21.43 0.43
N THR A 126 0.47 22.25 -0.39
CA THR A 126 0.42 23.71 -0.26
C THR A 126 -1.02 24.24 -0.39
N VAL A 127 -1.77 23.75 -1.39
CA VAL A 127 -3.19 24.14 -1.58
C VAL A 127 -4.06 23.65 -0.43
N ALA A 128 -3.88 22.39 0.00
CA ALA A 128 -4.66 21.81 1.11
C ALA A 128 -4.48 22.60 2.39
N ARG A 129 -3.22 22.92 2.76
CA ARG A 129 -2.89 23.70 3.94
C ARG A 129 -3.48 25.10 3.89
N ALA A 130 -3.36 25.79 2.74
CA ALA A 130 -3.97 27.11 2.53
C ALA A 130 -5.49 27.11 2.61
N SER A 131 -6.13 25.96 2.36
CA SER A 131 -7.58 25.75 2.48
C SER A 131 -8.03 25.33 3.88
N GLY A 132 -7.11 25.22 4.84
CA GLY A 132 -7.40 24.83 6.23
C GLY A 132 -7.65 23.34 6.45
N MET A 133 -7.25 22.48 5.50
CA MET A 133 -7.37 21.03 5.65
C MET A 133 -6.30 20.51 6.62
N THR A 134 -6.62 19.43 7.33
CA THR A 134 -5.59 18.60 8.00
C THR A 134 -4.69 17.99 6.94
N THR A 135 -3.37 18.17 7.05
CA THR A 135 -2.41 17.68 6.06
C THR A 135 -1.45 16.67 6.62
N VAL A 136 -1.34 15.53 5.95
CA VAL A 136 -0.41 14.44 6.28
C VAL A 136 0.45 14.14 5.05
N ALA A 137 1.75 13.99 5.24
CA ALA A 137 2.67 13.56 4.18
C ALA A 137 3.34 12.25 4.58
N LEU A 138 3.31 11.26 3.68
CA LEU A 138 4.10 10.04 3.75
C LEU A 138 5.23 10.18 2.73
N VAL A 139 6.47 10.28 3.22
CA VAL A 139 7.63 10.60 2.37
C VAL A 139 8.80 9.66 2.65
N GLY A 140 9.70 9.54 1.69
CA GLY A 140 10.91 8.73 1.82
C GLY A 140 12.17 9.58 1.95
N ALA A 141 13.32 8.90 1.91
CA ALA A 141 14.66 9.48 2.01
C ALA A 141 14.83 10.35 3.28
N ASP A 142 15.12 11.61 3.14
CA ASP A 142 15.19 12.60 4.24
C ASP A 142 13.93 13.48 4.33
N GLY A 143 12.91 13.17 3.49
CA GLY A 143 11.66 13.91 3.41
C GLY A 143 11.63 15.02 2.35
N GLY A 144 12.75 15.26 1.67
CA GLY A 144 12.89 16.21 0.57
C GLY A 144 12.36 17.62 0.88
N GLN A 145 11.92 18.33 -0.16
CA GLN A 145 11.34 19.66 -0.01
C GLN A 145 10.01 19.68 0.77
N ILE A 146 9.27 18.57 0.81
CA ILE A 146 8.02 18.51 1.56
C ILE A 146 8.28 18.66 3.05
N ALA A 147 9.28 17.94 3.60
CA ALA A 147 9.68 18.07 4.99
C ALA A 147 10.43 19.40 5.25
N ALA A 148 11.42 19.76 4.40
CA ALA A 148 12.26 20.95 4.58
C ALA A 148 11.46 22.26 4.57
N ARG A 149 10.34 22.32 3.85
CA ARG A 149 9.43 23.48 3.77
C ARG A 149 8.20 23.36 4.63
N GLU A 150 8.10 22.30 5.44
CA GLU A 150 6.95 22.03 6.32
C GLU A 150 5.60 22.12 5.57
N LEU A 151 5.51 21.48 4.40
CA LEU A 151 4.31 21.57 3.55
C LEU A 151 3.11 20.79 4.08
N ALA A 152 3.31 19.87 5.03
CA ALA A 152 2.27 19.17 5.75
C ALA A 152 2.39 19.40 7.25
N GLU A 153 1.26 19.38 7.97
CA GLU A 153 1.19 19.47 9.43
C GLU A 153 1.81 18.25 10.09
N HIS A 154 1.57 17.07 9.51
CA HIS A 154 2.16 15.81 9.93
C HIS A 154 2.99 15.23 8.79
N CYS A 155 4.31 15.15 8.96
CA CYS A 155 5.23 14.58 7.98
C CYS A 155 5.86 13.31 8.57
N LEU A 156 5.53 12.15 7.97
CA LEU A 156 6.02 10.84 8.38
C LEU A 156 7.05 10.35 7.36
N VAL A 157 8.28 10.14 7.81
CA VAL A 157 9.43 9.87 6.93
C VAL A 157 9.90 8.43 7.07
N VAL A 158 9.96 7.69 5.97
CA VAL A 158 10.64 6.39 5.86
C VAL A 158 12.08 6.63 5.43
N ARG A 159 13.03 6.45 6.33
CA ARG A 159 14.44 6.75 6.09
C ARG A 159 15.12 5.66 5.26
N SER A 160 14.95 5.74 3.95
CA SER A 160 15.61 4.84 2.99
C SER A 160 15.78 5.55 1.65
N GLY A 161 16.91 5.32 0.99
CA GLY A 161 17.15 5.75 -0.40
C GLY A 161 16.63 4.75 -1.43
N ASP A 162 16.16 3.56 -1.03
CA ASP A 162 15.53 2.58 -1.91
C ASP A 162 14.02 2.82 -1.94
N HIS A 163 13.49 3.24 -3.08
CA HIS A 163 12.08 3.60 -3.25
C HIS A 163 11.12 2.43 -2.99
N ARG A 164 11.55 1.17 -3.15
CA ARG A 164 10.74 0.00 -2.81
C ARG A 164 10.65 -0.18 -1.29
N VAL A 165 11.75 -0.01 -0.59
CA VAL A 165 11.77 -0.01 0.89
C VAL A 165 10.91 1.13 1.43
N VAL A 166 10.98 2.32 0.81
CA VAL A 166 10.12 3.45 1.15
C VAL A 166 8.64 3.09 0.95
N LYS A 167 8.30 2.50 -0.20
CA LYS A 167 6.94 2.03 -0.49
C LYS A 167 6.45 1.04 0.58
N GLU A 168 7.26 0.05 0.95
CA GLU A 168 6.94 -0.92 2.00
C GLU A 168 6.73 -0.26 3.38
N GLY A 169 7.48 0.80 3.68
CA GLY A 169 7.28 1.62 4.86
C GLY A 169 5.99 2.44 4.81
N HIS A 170 5.64 2.99 3.64
CA HIS A 170 4.37 3.67 3.45
C HIS A 170 3.18 2.75 3.68
N VAL A 171 3.23 1.49 3.20
CA VAL A 171 2.20 0.47 3.48
C VAL A 171 2.01 0.28 4.98
N THR A 172 3.09 0.13 5.73
CA THR A 172 3.04 0.03 7.20
C THR A 172 2.44 1.31 7.83
N LEU A 173 2.87 2.50 7.38
CA LEU A 173 2.38 3.76 7.91
C LEU A 173 0.89 3.97 7.67
N TYR A 174 0.38 3.75 6.46
CA TYR A 174 -1.04 4.00 6.24
C TYR A 174 -1.96 2.96 6.89
N HIS A 175 -1.52 1.71 7.09
CA HIS A 175 -2.24 0.75 7.92
C HIS A 175 -2.30 1.20 9.39
N LEU A 176 -1.18 1.71 9.93
CA LEU A 176 -1.16 2.30 11.27
C LEU A 176 -2.09 3.53 11.35
N LEU A 177 -2.07 4.42 10.34
CA LEU A 177 -2.98 5.57 10.31
C LEU A 177 -4.44 5.12 10.33
N TRP A 178 -4.80 4.10 9.56
CA TRP A 178 -6.14 3.54 9.57
C TRP A 178 -6.51 2.94 10.94
N GLU A 179 -5.69 2.00 11.44
CA GLU A 179 -5.96 1.28 12.68
C GLU A 179 -6.09 2.24 13.87
N LEU A 180 -5.13 3.16 14.01
CA LEU A 180 -5.03 4.03 15.18
C LEU A 180 -6.01 5.23 15.11
N THR A 181 -6.39 5.69 13.91
CA THR A 181 -7.50 6.64 13.77
C THR A 181 -8.81 6.04 14.26
N HIS A 182 -9.07 4.76 13.95
CA HIS A 182 -10.25 4.06 14.48
C HIS A 182 -10.19 3.88 15.99
N ALA A 183 -9.00 3.65 16.57
CA ALA A 183 -8.84 3.58 18.03
C ALA A 183 -9.29 4.89 18.73
N TYR A 184 -8.94 6.06 18.17
CA TYR A 184 -9.43 7.33 18.67
C TYR A 184 -10.95 7.52 18.48
N LEU A 185 -11.49 7.14 17.31
CA LEU A 185 -12.92 7.27 17.03
C LEU A 185 -13.81 6.39 17.93
N GLU A 186 -13.27 5.32 18.46
CA GLU A 186 -13.95 4.43 19.42
C GLU A 186 -13.94 4.96 20.86
N GLN A 187 -13.21 6.07 21.13
CA GLN A 187 -13.13 6.74 22.42
C GLN A 187 -13.65 8.20 22.35
N PRO A 188 -14.93 8.42 22.01
CA PRO A 188 -15.47 9.75 21.77
C PRO A 188 -15.37 10.67 22.98
N HIS A 189 -15.52 10.14 24.19
CA HIS A 189 -15.43 10.93 25.45
C HIS A 189 -14.03 11.53 25.66
N ALA A 190 -12.96 10.80 25.34
CA ALA A 190 -11.61 11.31 25.47
C ALA A 190 -11.34 12.45 24.45
N LEU A 191 -11.94 12.35 23.24
CA LEU A 191 -11.84 13.40 22.23
C LEU A 191 -12.63 14.66 22.59
N ASP A 192 -13.78 14.53 23.29
CA ASP A 192 -14.65 15.66 23.66
C ASP A 192 -14.08 16.44 24.85
N GLN A 193 -13.44 15.79 25.83
CA GLN A 193 -12.82 16.44 27.00
C GLN A 193 -11.73 17.46 26.61
N ALA A 194 -11.05 17.28 25.48
CA ALA A 194 -10.05 18.24 24.99
C ALA A 194 -10.66 19.50 24.33
N SER A 195 -11.97 19.53 24.12
CA SER A 195 -12.69 20.66 23.49
C SER A 195 -13.42 21.54 24.50
N ALA A 196 -13.49 21.16 25.78
CA ALA A 196 -14.18 21.90 26.82
C ALA A 196 -13.17 22.58 27.77
N PRO A 197 -13.26 23.89 28.03
CA PRO A 197 -12.58 24.47 29.17
C PRO A 197 -13.28 23.99 30.43
N ASP A 198 -12.51 23.30 31.24
CA ASP A 198 -12.73 22.94 32.67
C ASP A 198 -14.18 23.08 33.18
N ALA A 199 -14.98 22.03 33.09
CA ALA A 199 -16.25 21.90 33.79
C ALA A 199 -16.40 20.49 34.33
N SER A 200 -16.35 20.42 35.68
CA SER A 200 -16.60 19.22 36.47
C SER A 200 -17.89 18.50 36.08
N ALA A 201 -17.79 17.24 35.65
CA ALA A 201 -18.91 16.40 35.25
C ALA A 201 -19.45 15.56 36.42
N PRO A 202 -20.77 15.33 36.53
CA PRO A 202 -21.34 14.29 37.37
C PRO A 202 -21.45 12.95 36.65
N ASP A 203 -21.32 11.90 37.46
CA ASP A 203 -21.44 10.49 37.07
C ASP A 203 -22.70 10.15 36.27
N ALA A 204 -22.54 9.41 35.18
CA ALA A 204 -23.62 8.70 34.52
C ALA A 204 -23.31 7.21 34.35
N PRO A 205 -24.32 6.32 34.47
CA PRO A 205 -24.10 4.88 34.68
C PRO A 205 -23.75 4.12 33.42
N ALA A 206 -22.94 3.10 33.62
CA ALA A 206 -22.54 2.13 32.58
C ALA A 206 -23.72 1.21 32.22
N ASP A 207 -24.03 1.10 30.94
CA ASP A 207 -24.85 -0.01 30.45
C ASP A 207 -24.35 -0.56 29.08
N ASN A 208 -24.23 -1.91 29.13
CA ASN A 208 -24.22 -2.86 28.02
C ASN A 208 -22.94 -3.11 27.21
N ALA A 209 -22.20 -4.09 27.74
CA ALA A 209 -21.29 -4.94 26.96
C ALA A 209 -22.07 -5.87 26.03
N SER A 210 -21.91 -5.75 24.72
CA SER A 210 -22.26 -6.79 23.77
C SER A 210 -21.00 -7.49 23.25
N SER A 211 -20.98 -8.79 23.42
CA SER A 211 -19.95 -9.75 23.09
C SER A 211 -19.57 -9.74 21.60
N GLY A 212 -18.34 -9.32 21.26
CA GLY A 212 -17.73 -9.48 19.96
C GLY A 212 -16.32 -10.04 20.12
N GLY A 213 -16.16 -11.35 19.95
CA GLY A 213 -14.85 -11.98 19.94
C GLY A 213 -14.04 -11.53 18.74
N GLY A 214 -12.84 -11.03 18.96
CA GLY A 214 -11.85 -10.70 17.92
C GLY A 214 -11.12 -9.37 18.11
N ILE A 215 -11.74 -8.35 18.71
CA ILE A 215 -11.19 -6.99 18.82
C ILE A 215 -10.43 -6.77 20.13
N SER A 216 -10.81 -7.47 21.20
CA SER A 216 -10.19 -7.34 22.53
C SER A 216 -8.71 -7.71 22.58
N GLY A 217 -8.24 -8.56 21.67
CA GLY A 217 -6.83 -8.93 21.57
C GLY A 217 -5.96 -7.90 20.83
N LEU A 218 -6.57 -7.11 19.92
CA LEU A 218 -5.86 -6.08 19.14
C LEU A 218 -5.69 -4.75 19.91
N TYR A 219 -6.64 -4.44 20.78
CA TYR A 219 -6.66 -3.19 21.57
C TYR A 219 -7.15 -3.45 23.00
N PRO A 220 -6.36 -4.09 23.88
CA PRO A 220 -6.77 -4.36 25.25
C PRO A 220 -7.15 -3.11 26.05
N PHE A 221 -6.55 -1.97 25.74
CA PHE A 221 -6.77 -0.68 26.39
C PHE A 221 -8.15 -0.06 26.09
N LEU A 222 -8.80 -0.41 24.99
CA LEU A 222 -10.16 0.08 24.69
C LEU A 222 -11.21 -0.38 25.70
N TYR A 223 -10.91 -1.44 26.46
CA TYR A 223 -11.85 -2.03 27.46
C TYR A 223 -11.58 -1.58 28.89
N SER A 224 -10.41 -0.98 29.16
CA SER A 224 -10.07 -0.44 30.48
C SER A 224 -10.31 1.07 30.65
N GLY A 225 -10.83 1.74 29.60
CA GLY A 225 -11.23 3.14 29.57
C GLY A 225 -10.12 4.13 29.96
N PRO A 226 -9.38 4.72 28.97
CA PRO A 226 -8.46 5.79 29.31
C PRO A 226 -9.22 6.97 29.90
N THR A 227 -8.75 7.45 31.03
CA THR A 227 -9.36 8.55 31.79
C THR A 227 -9.05 9.94 31.22
N SER A 228 -8.12 10.04 30.24
CA SER A 228 -7.74 11.30 29.61
C SER A 228 -7.24 11.11 28.18
N LEU A 229 -7.27 12.19 27.37
CA LEU A 229 -6.74 12.19 26.01
C LEU A 229 -5.23 11.89 25.97
N ASP A 230 -4.46 12.40 26.94
CA ASP A 230 -3.02 12.17 27.01
C ASP A 230 -2.70 10.69 27.25
N ALA A 231 -3.46 10.02 28.14
CA ALA A 231 -3.32 8.59 28.37
C ALA A 231 -3.65 7.79 27.10
N LEU A 232 -4.74 8.11 26.41
CA LEU A 232 -5.11 7.47 25.13
C LEU A 232 -4.02 7.68 24.06
N THR A 233 -3.46 8.89 23.96
CA THR A 233 -2.40 9.18 22.98
C THR A 233 -1.12 8.38 23.27
N ALA A 234 -0.75 8.26 24.56
CA ALA A 234 0.39 7.43 24.94
C ALA A 234 0.18 5.95 24.63
N GLU A 235 -1.03 5.42 24.87
CA GLU A 235 -1.40 4.04 24.52
C GLU A 235 -1.39 3.80 23.00
N VAL A 236 -1.90 4.74 22.22
CA VAL A 236 -1.87 4.70 20.74
C VAL A 236 -0.42 4.69 20.24
N ALA A 237 0.45 5.53 20.77
CA ALA A 237 1.87 5.52 20.42
C ALA A 237 2.57 4.20 20.83
N ALA A 238 2.25 3.64 21.98
CA ALA A 238 2.77 2.33 22.40
C ALA A 238 2.30 1.20 21.44
N SER A 239 1.02 1.23 21.04
CA SER A 239 0.47 0.31 20.05
C SER A 239 1.18 0.43 18.68
N ALA A 240 1.48 1.66 18.24
CA ALA A 240 2.26 1.87 17.01
C ALA A 240 3.64 1.19 17.09
N ARG A 241 4.37 1.40 18.20
CA ARG A 241 5.69 0.77 18.42
C ARG A 241 5.62 -0.75 18.38
N ALA A 242 4.64 -1.34 19.07
CA ALA A 242 4.46 -2.79 19.10
C ALA A 242 4.19 -3.37 17.72
N LYS A 243 3.33 -2.73 16.91
CA LYS A 243 3.00 -3.17 15.55
C LYS A 243 4.17 -3.03 14.58
N ILE A 244 4.97 -1.97 14.71
CA ILE A 244 6.18 -1.79 13.92
C ILE A 244 7.22 -2.88 14.25
N ALA A 245 7.38 -3.24 15.52
CA ALA A 245 8.25 -4.34 15.91
C ALA A 245 7.76 -5.69 15.35
N GLU A 246 6.45 -5.96 15.46
CA GLU A 246 5.81 -7.16 14.92
C GLU A 246 6.08 -7.32 13.41
N ILE A 247 5.89 -6.28 12.61
CA ILE A 247 6.10 -6.37 11.16
C ILE A 247 7.58 -6.53 10.80
N ALA A 248 8.49 -5.89 11.54
CA ALA A 248 9.93 -6.05 11.32
C ALA A 248 10.37 -7.50 11.56
N ASP A 249 9.88 -8.12 12.64
CA ASP A 249 10.17 -9.52 12.97
C ASP A 249 9.51 -10.49 11.98
N LEU A 250 8.28 -10.20 11.55
CA LEU A 250 7.56 -11.03 10.56
C LEU A 250 8.28 -11.02 9.21
N ARG A 251 8.75 -9.86 8.73
CA ARG A 251 9.56 -9.77 7.50
C ARG A 251 10.83 -10.59 7.58
N ARG A 252 11.53 -10.54 8.73
CA ARG A 252 12.76 -11.33 8.94
C ARG A 252 12.47 -12.82 8.85
N SER A 253 11.46 -13.30 9.60
CA SER A 253 11.10 -14.72 9.64
C SER A 253 10.63 -15.26 8.27
N VAL A 254 9.88 -14.46 7.50
CA VAL A 254 9.45 -14.84 6.15
C VAL A 254 10.65 -14.86 5.18
N GLY A 255 11.57 -13.91 5.29
CA GLY A 255 12.79 -13.89 4.49
C GLY A 255 13.67 -15.11 4.70
N GLU A 256 13.76 -15.61 5.95
CA GLU A 256 14.48 -16.84 6.29
C GLU A 256 13.77 -18.08 5.74
N ALA A 257 12.43 -18.12 5.81
CA ALA A 257 11.65 -19.30 5.41
C ALA A 257 11.50 -19.43 3.89
N GLU A 258 11.31 -18.31 3.16
CA GLU A 258 10.91 -18.32 1.74
C GLU A 258 12.07 -18.10 0.75
N GLY A 259 13.30 -18.04 1.23
CA GLY A 259 14.45 -17.67 0.40
C GLY A 259 14.67 -18.56 -0.82
N GLU A 260 14.60 -19.89 -0.65
CA GLU A 260 14.76 -20.85 -1.75
C GLU A 260 13.56 -20.82 -2.71
N SER A 261 12.33 -20.73 -2.18
CA SER A 261 11.09 -20.66 -2.95
C SER A 261 11.05 -19.40 -3.83
N LEU A 262 11.49 -18.25 -3.29
CA LEU A 262 11.59 -16.99 -4.05
C LEU A 262 12.60 -17.09 -5.19
N ALA A 263 13.78 -17.68 -4.94
CA ALA A 263 14.79 -17.85 -5.97
C ALA A 263 14.31 -18.79 -7.10
N ALA A 264 13.66 -19.89 -6.76
CA ALA A 264 13.08 -20.82 -7.74
C ALA A 264 11.97 -20.15 -8.57
N CYS A 265 11.09 -19.38 -7.93
CA CYS A 265 10.06 -18.60 -8.61
C CYS A 265 10.68 -17.57 -9.56
N ALA A 266 11.68 -16.81 -9.10
CA ALA A 266 12.35 -15.79 -9.91
C ALA A 266 12.97 -16.40 -11.18
N ALA A 267 13.66 -17.51 -11.07
CA ALA A 267 14.23 -18.22 -12.21
C ALA A 267 13.14 -18.66 -13.22
N ALA A 268 12.01 -19.18 -12.72
CA ALA A 268 10.88 -19.56 -13.58
C ALA A 268 10.28 -18.35 -14.32
N LEU A 269 10.10 -17.21 -13.64
CA LEU A 269 9.58 -15.98 -14.24
C LEU A 269 10.58 -15.40 -15.25
N ALA A 270 11.87 -15.35 -14.94
CA ALA A 270 12.92 -14.88 -15.86
C ALA A 270 12.96 -15.72 -17.14
N ALA A 271 12.89 -17.05 -17.02
CA ALA A 271 12.79 -17.93 -18.16
C ALA A 271 11.52 -17.67 -19.00
N GLY A 272 10.38 -17.41 -18.38
CA GLY A 272 9.15 -17.01 -19.07
C GLY A 272 9.32 -15.70 -19.84
N PHE A 273 9.84 -14.65 -19.20
CA PHE A 273 10.09 -13.35 -19.86
C PHE A 273 11.08 -13.47 -21.02
N SER A 274 12.13 -14.29 -20.88
CA SER A 274 13.09 -14.57 -21.97
C SER A 274 12.42 -15.22 -23.20
N GLN A 275 11.29 -15.89 -23.00
CA GLN A 275 10.46 -16.49 -24.05
C GLN A 275 9.32 -15.59 -24.52
N GLY A 276 9.24 -14.36 -24.02
CA GLY A 276 8.24 -13.37 -24.42
C GLY A 276 6.92 -13.43 -23.61
N ALA A 277 6.93 -14.01 -22.43
CA ALA A 277 5.77 -14.04 -21.54
C ALA A 277 5.32 -12.63 -21.12
N THR A 278 4.02 -12.48 -20.89
CA THR A 278 3.41 -11.32 -20.22
C THR A 278 2.96 -11.73 -18.82
N LEU A 279 3.22 -10.88 -17.83
CA LEU A 279 2.72 -11.04 -16.47
C LEU A 279 1.30 -10.44 -16.36
N LEU A 280 0.35 -11.21 -15.84
CA LEU A 280 -1.05 -10.81 -15.62
C LEU A 280 -1.35 -10.86 -14.12
N ALA A 281 -1.49 -9.70 -13.48
CA ALA A 281 -1.72 -9.59 -12.03
C ALA A 281 -3.18 -9.26 -11.70
N PHE A 282 -3.69 -9.84 -10.62
CA PHE A 282 -5.06 -9.62 -10.15
C PHE A 282 -5.21 -9.88 -8.65
N GLY A 283 -6.20 -9.19 -8.04
CA GLY A 283 -6.57 -9.29 -6.64
C GLY A 283 -7.79 -8.43 -6.34
N ASN A 284 -8.31 -8.46 -5.11
CA ASN A 284 -9.48 -7.70 -4.69
C ASN A 284 -9.12 -6.64 -3.62
N GLY A 285 -9.79 -5.49 -3.63
CA GLY A 285 -9.61 -4.46 -2.61
C GLY A 285 -8.16 -3.98 -2.53
N GLY A 286 -7.53 -4.03 -1.34
CA GLY A 286 -6.11 -3.72 -1.17
C GLY A 286 -5.20 -4.60 -2.03
N SER A 287 -5.52 -5.90 -2.19
CA SER A 287 -4.80 -6.78 -3.12
C SER A 287 -4.94 -6.38 -4.60
N SER A 288 -5.94 -5.56 -4.96
CA SER A 288 -6.03 -4.95 -6.29
C SER A 288 -4.97 -3.87 -6.47
N SER A 289 -4.74 -3.03 -5.47
CA SER A 289 -3.66 -2.03 -5.50
C SER A 289 -2.27 -2.67 -5.46
N ASP A 290 -2.11 -3.81 -4.76
CA ASP A 290 -0.88 -4.62 -4.83
C ASP A 290 -0.65 -5.18 -6.25
N ALA A 291 -1.69 -5.69 -6.90
CA ALA A 291 -1.60 -6.15 -8.29
C ALA A 291 -1.21 -5.01 -9.26
N GLN A 292 -1.71 -3.79 -9.03
CA GLN A 292 -1.30 -2.61 -9.79
C GLN A 292 0.15 -2.23 -9.53
N ASP A 293 0.62 -2.31 -8.29
CA ASP A 293 1.99 -2.02 -7.89
C ASP A 293 2.97 -3.03 -8.49
N ILE A 294 2.64 -4.33 -8.45
CA ILE A 294 3.39 -5.38 -9.15
C ILE A 294 3.56 -5.01 -10.62
N VAL A 295 2.46 -4.73 -11.32
CA VAL A 295 2.49 -4.39 -12.75
C VAL A 295 3.32 -3.14 -13.02
N HIS A 296 3.14 -2.08 -12.23
CA HIS A 296 3.93 -0.86 -12.39
C HIS A 296 5.43 -1.15 -12.20
N THR A 297 5.80 -1.91 -11.18
CA THR A 297 7.20 -2.25 -10.87
C THR A 297 7.87 -3.05 -12.00
N PHE A 298 7.12 -3.92 -12.70
CA PHE A 298 7.64 -4.66 -13.86
C PHE A 298 7.71 -3.81 -15.14
N LEU A 299 6.71 -2.95 -15.38
CA LEU A 299 6.65 -2.09 -16.58
C LEU A 299 7.59 -0.89 -16.51
N ASP A 300 7.68 -0.27 -15.35
CA ASP A 300 8.50 0.93 -15.10
C ASP A 300 9.38 0.72 -13.85
N PRO A 301 10.54 0.10 -14.03
CA PRO A 301 11.44 -0.21 -12.92
C PRO A 301 12.02 1.04 -12.22
N GLY A 302 11.76 2.25 -12.71
CA GLY A 302 12.27 3.50 -12.14
C GLY A 302 13.79 3.65 -12.22
N ALA A 303 14.45 2.86 -13.06
CA ALA A 303 15.91 2.82 -13.22
C ALA A 303 16.28 2.80 -14.71
N PRO A 304 17.50 3.26 -15.07
CA PRO A 304 17.99 3.12 -16.44
C PRO A 304 17.97 1.65 -16.92
N GLU A 305 17.70 1.41 -18.20
CA GLU A 305 17.69 0.05 -18.79
C GLU A 305 18.98 -0.75 -18.55
N SER A 306 20.10 -0.07 -18.35
CA SER A 306 21.37 -0.69 -17.94
C SER A 306 21.34 -1.28 -16.53
N VAL A 307 20.34 -0.93 -15.72
CA VAL A 307 20.20 -1.36 -14.32
C VAL A 307 19.01 -2.31 -14.14
N ALA A 308 17.88 -2.04 -14.80
CA ALA A 308 16.71 -2.90 -14.77
C ALA A 308 15.94 -2.81 -16.10
N ALA A 309 15.42 -3.94 -16.57
CA ALA A 309 14.65 -4.03 -17.80
C ALA A 309 13.15 -3.80 -17.53
N ALA A 310 12.49 -3.02 -18.40
CA ALA A 310 11.02 -3.01 -18.43
C ALA A 310 10.52 -4.36 -18.98
N LEU A 311 9.61 -4.99 -18.25
CA LEU A 311 9.06 -6.31 -18.57
C LEU A 311 7.55 -6.21 -18.78
N PRO A 312 6.96 -6.94 -19.76
CA PRO A 312 5.54 -6.80 -20.09
C PRO A 312 4.66 -7.31 -18.95
N ALA A 313 3.79 -6.43 -18.46
CA ALA A 313 2.87 -6.73 -17.37
C ALA A 313 1.53 -6.00 -17.56
N LEU A 314 0.42 -6.64 -17.17
CA LEU A 314 -0.94 -6.11 -17.23
C LEU A 314 -1.69 -6.38 -15.91
N CYS A 315 -2.41 -5.38 -15.43
CA CYS A 315 -3.28 -5.53 -14.27
C CYS A 315 -4.74 -5.70 -14.71
N LEU A 316 -5.38 -6.80 -14.29
CA LEU A 316 -6.75 -7.14 -14.67
C LEU A 316 -7.81 -6.36 -13.86
N THR A 317 -7.39 -5.52 -12.94
CA THR A 317 -8.29 -4.70 -12.11
C THR A 317 -8.42 -3.25 -12.60
N ASN A 318 -7.58 -2.82 -13.56
CA ASN A 318 -7.47 -1.41 -13.94
C ASN A 318 -8.60 -0.91 -14.84
N ASP A 319 -9.17 -1.79 -15.69
CA ASP A 319 -10.27 -1.40 -16.55
C ASP A 319 -11.61 -1.56 -15.81
N THR A 320 -12.05 -0.46 -15.19
CA THR A 320 -13.31 -0.42 -14.44
C THR A 320 -14.51 -0.79 -15.30
N ALA A 321 -14.51 -0.44 -16.60
CA ALA A 321 -15.60 -0.77 -17.50
C ALA A 321 -15.67 -2.29 -17.73
N VAL A 322 -14.54 -2.95 -17.95
CA VAL A 322 -14.46 -4.41 -18.09
C VAL A 322 -14.87 -5.11 -16.79
N VAL A 323 -14.33 -4.67 -15.64
CA VAL A 323 -14.65 -5.27 -14.33
C VAL A 323 -16.14 -5.15 -14.03
N THR A 324 -16.73 -3.97 -14.21
CA THR A 324 -18.15 -3.75 -13.90
C THR A 324 -19.08 -4.47 -14.89
N ALA A 325 -18.77 -4.49 -16.20
CA ALA A 325 -19.57 -5.21 -17.18
C ALA A 325 -19.57 -6.72 -16.91
N LEU A 326 -18.40 -7.34 -16.70
CA LEU A 326 -18.30 -8.75 -16.37
C LEU A 326 -19.01 -9.11 -15.06
N SER A 327 -18.88 -8.24 -14.05
CA SER A 327 -19.53 -8.43 -12.75
C SER A 327 -21.04 -8.39 -12.87
N ASN A 328 -21.60 -7.48 -13.67
CA ASN A 328 -23.03 -7.31 -13.89
C ASN A 328 -23.63 -8.45 -14.74
N ASP A 329 -22.97 -8.81 -15.82
CA ASP A 329 -23.56 -9.68 -16.85
C ASP A 329 -23.27 -11.17 -16.62
N VAL A 330 -22.13 -11.50 -16.00
CA VAL A 330 -21.68 -12.89 -15.83
C VAL A 330 -21.49 -13.28 -14.36
N GLY A 331 -21.14 -12.32 -13.51
CA GLY A 331 -20.89 -12.50 -12.09
C GLY A 331 -19.44 -12.18 -11.70
N PHE A 332 -19.28 -11.67 -10.47
CA PHE A 332 -17.97 -11.25 -9.97
C PHE A 332 -16.98 -12.42 -9.81
N ASP A 333 -17.48 -13.64 -9.58
CA ASP A 333 -16.65 -14.85 -9.39
C ASP A 333 -15.79 -15.22 -10.61
N VAL A 334 -16.13 -14.73 -11.78
CA VAL A 334 -15.40 -15.03 -13.03
C VAL A 334 -14.73 -13.83 -13.66
N VAL A 335 -14.73 -12.69 -13.01
CA VAL A 335 -14.24 -11.40 -13.56
C VAL A 335 -12.80 -11.49 -14.07
N PHE A 336 -11.90 -12.13 -13.32
CA PHE A 336 -10.51 -12.28 -13.72
C PHE A 336 -10.32 -13.48 -14.67
N ALA A 337 -11.02 -14.59 -14.44
CA ALA A 337 -10.95 -15.78 -15.29
C ALA A 337 -11.34 -15.46 -16.74
N ARG A 338 -12.39 -14.64 -16.95
CA ARG A 338 -12.82 -14.22 -18.28
C ARG A 338 -11.78 -13.34 -18.99
N GLN A 339 -11.14 -12.45 -18.28
CA GLN A 339 -10.07 -11.63 -18.83
C GLN A 339 -8.85 -12.49 -19.19
N LEU A 340 -8.41 -13.40 -18.30
CA LEU A 340 -7.32 -14.34 -18.59
C LEU A 340 -7.61 -15.21 -19.83
N GLN A 341 -8.85 -15.70 -19.98
CA GLN A 341 -9.25 -16.46 -21.16
C GLN A 341 -9.17 -15.65 -22.47
N ALA A 342 -9.36 -14.33 -22.38
CA ALA A 342 -9.33 -13.46 -23.55
C ALA A 342 -7.90 -13.05 -23.96
N VAL A 343 -7.02 -12.78 -22.99
CA VAL A 343 -5.70 -12.18 -23.26
C VAL A 343 -4.52 -13.11 -22.96
N GLY A 344 -4.68 -14.09 -22.06
CA GLY A 344 -3.61 -14.99 -21.62
C GLY A 344 -3.23 -16.02 -22.68
N ARG A 345 -1.96 -16.36 -22.73
CA ARG A 345 -1.35 -17.32 -23.66
C ARG A 345 -0.57 -18.37 -22.89
N PRO A 346 -0.35 -19.57 -23.47
CA PRO A 346 0.57 -20.54 -22.90
C PRO A 346 1.97 -19.93 -22.70
N GLY A 347 2.54 -20.13 -21.52
CA GLY A 347 3.84 -19.56 -21.14
C GLY A 347 3.77 -18.18 -20.46
N ASP A 348 2.63 -17.48 -20.50
CA ASP A 348 2.43 -16.26 -19.70
C ASP A 348 2.46 -16.56 -18.19
N ILE A 349 2.51 -15.51 -17.39
CA ILE A 349 2.60 -15.56 -15.92
C ILE A 349 1.33 -14.97 -15.32
N ALA A 350 0.64 -15.74 -14.47
CA ALA A 350 -0.52 -15.27 -13.72
C ALA A 350 -0.13 -15.06 -12.24
N VAL A 351 -0.24 -13.81 -11.76
CA VAL A 351 0.08 -13.45 -10.37
C VAL A 351 -1.18 -13.08 -9.62
N ALA A 352 -1.51 -13.87 -8.61
CA ALA A 352 -2.69 -13.71 -7.77
C ALA A 352 -2.32 -13.18 -6.38
N VAL A 353 -3.00 -12.13 -5.94
CA VAL A 353 -2.85 -11.60 -4.57
C VAL A 353 -4.18 -11.73 -3.84
N SER A 354 -4.16 -12.40 -2.68
CA SER A 354 -5.34 -12.58 -1.83
C SER A 354 -4.94 -12.86 -0.39
N THR A 355 -5.26 -11.98 0.53
CA THR A 355 -4.90 -12.17 1.96
C THR A 355 -5.48 -13.46 2.54
N SER A 356 -6.70 -13.85 2.16
CA SER A 356 -7.35 -15.09 2.64
C SER A 356 -6.94 -16.35 1.87
N GLY A 357 -6.39 -16.21 0.66
CA GLY A 357 -6.18 -17.33 -0.27
C GLY A 357 -7.47 -18.06 -0.68
N GLY A 358 -8.65 -17.46 -0.45
CA GLY A 358 -9.95 -18.12 -0.61
C GLY A 358 -10.96 -17.41 -1.52
N SER A 359 -10.60 -16.27 -2.13
CA SER A 359 -11.50 -15.48 -2.98
C SER A 359 -11.91 -16.23 -4.24
N ALA A 360 -13.22 -16.45 -4.45
CA ALA A 360 -13.76 -17.29 -5.53
C ALA A 360 -13.27 -16.85 -6.93
N ASN A 361 -13.29 -15.54 -7.22
CA ASN A 361 -12.83 -15.01 -8.50
C ASN A 361 -11.33 -15.20 -8.73
N VAL A 362 -10.51 -15.12 -7.67
CA VAL A 362 -9.06 -15.34 -7.73
C VAL A 362 -8.75 -16.81 -7.99
N LEU A 363 -9.44 -17.73 -7.29
CA LEU A 363 -9.29 -19.17 -7.50
C LEU A 363 -9.75 -19.61 -8.90
N ALA A 364 -10.87 -19.06 -9.39
CA ALA A 364 -11.34 -19.32 -10.75
C ALA A 364 -10.34 -18.83 -11.81
N ALA A 365 -9.68 -17.69 -11.57
CA ALA A 365 -8.64 -17.15 -12.45
C ALA A 365 -7.38 -18.03 -12.47
N LEU A 366 -6.91 -18.48 -11.31
CA LEU A 366 -5.78 -19.41 -11.21
C LEU A 366 -6.05 -20.74 -11.94
N ALA A 367 -7.25 -21.32 -11.76
CA ALA A 367 -7.66 -22.51 -12.48
C ALA A 367 -7.71 -22.29 -14.02
N ALA A 368 -8.17 -21.12 -14.45
CA ALA A 368 -8.17 -20.76 -15.88
C ALA A 368 -6.74 -20.58 -16.41
N ALA A 369 -5.85 -19.92 -15.66
CA ALA A 369 -4.45 -19.73 -16.02
C ALA A 369 -3.71 -21.07 -16.18
N ARG A 370 -3.87 -21.99 -15.22
CA ARG A 370 -3.30 -23.34 -15.33
C ARG A 370 -3.79 -24.11 -16.54
N LYS A 371 -5.11 -24.06 -16.80
CA LYS A 371 -5.69 -24.69 -17.99
C LYS A 371 -5.13 -24.10 -19.30
N ALA A 372 -4.77 -22.82 -19.29
CA ALA A 372 -4.16 -22.15 -20.43
C ALA A 372 -2.64 -22.42 -20.55
N GLY A 373 -2.01 -23.15 -19.63
CA GLY A 373 -0.57 -23.43 -19.64
C GLY A 373 0.28 -22.24 -19.19
N MET A 374 -0.25 -21.40 -18.31
CA MET A 374 0.46 -20.27 -17.71
C MET A 374 1.19 -20.71 -16.44
N THR A 375 2.31 -20.06 -16.11
CA THR A 375 2.96 -20.15 -14.79
C THR A 375 2.11 -19.40 -13.75
N THR A 376 1.80 -20.02 -12.63
CA THR A 376 0.93 -19.43 -11.61
C THR A 376 1.70 -19.10 -10.33
N VAL A 377 1.59 -17.86 -9.86
CA VAL A 377 2.17 -17.36 -8.61
C VAL A 377 1.07 -16.85 -7.71
N GLY A 378 1.07 -17.26 -6.44
CA GLY A 378 0.10 -16.84 -5.43
C GLY A 378 0.76 -16.19 -4.24
N PHE A 379 0.23 -15.05 -3.80
CA PHE A 379 0.54 -14.42 -2.51
C PHE A 379 -0.69 -14.52 -1.62
N ALA A 380 -0.56 -15.18 -0.46
CA ALA A 380 -1.66 -15.43 0.46
C ALA A 380 -1.26 -15.18 1.91
N GLY A 381 -2.20 -15.26 2.82
CA GLY A 381 -1.98 -15.30 4.28
C GLY A 381 -2.59 -16.55 4.88
N TYR A 382 -2.67 -16.63 6.21
CA TYR A 382 -3.36 -17.69 6.96
C TYR A 382 -2.97 -19.14 6.56
N GLY A 383 -1.75 -19.36 6.08
CA GLY A 383 -1.34 -20.69 5.59
C GLY A 383 -1.78 -21.00 4.15
N GLY A 384 -2.17 -19.98 3.38
CA GLY A 384 -2.44 -20.10 1.93
C GLY A 384 -3.90 -20.32 1.55
N GLY A 385 -4.76 -20.69 2.51
CA GLY A 385 -6.17 -20.98 2.22
C GLY A 385 -6.36 -22.02 1.11
N LYS A 386 -7.36 -21.82 0.25
CA LYS A 386 -7.61 -22.70 -0.90
C LYS A 386 -6.55 -22.60 -2.01
N MET A 387 -5.74 -21.53 -2.04
CA MET A 387 -4.60 -21.47 -2.97
C MET A 387 -3.56 -22.55 -2.67
N ALA A 388 -3.48 -23.05 -1.43
CA ALA A 388 -2.59 -24.13 -1.04
C ALA A 388 -3.05 -25.54 -1.49
N GLU A 389 -4.22 -25.65 -2.13
CA GLU A 389 -4.69 -26.92 -2.69
C GLU A 389 -3.71 -27.40 -3.79
N PRO A 390 -3.28 -28.67 -3.76
CA PRO A 390 -2.30 -29.19 -4.70
C PRO A 390 -2.72 -28.97 -6.16
N GLY A 391 -1.77 -28.48 -6.95
CA GLY A 391 -1.95 -28.31 -8.40
C GLY A 391 -2.69 -27.02 -8.83
N LEU A 392 -3.04 -26.12 -7.92
CA LEU A 392 -3.66 -24.86 -8.27
C LEU A 392 -2.63 -23.74 -8.55
N VAL A 393 -1.55 -23.70 -7.79
CA VAL A 393 -0.50 -22.68 -7.88
C VAL A 393 0.86 -23.36 -8.00
N ASP A 394 1.72 -22.88 -8.91
CA ASP A 394 3.08 -23.42 -9.07
C ASP A 394 4.03 -22.88 -7.97
N HIS A 395 3.88 -21.58 -7.62
CA HIS A 395 4.64 -20.92 -6.58
C HIS A 395 3.71 -20.19 -5.63
N LEU A 396 3.59 -20.66 -4.38
CA LEU A 396 2.76 -20.05 -3.35
C LEU A 396 3.60 -19.48 -2.22
N PHE A 397 3.37 -18.21 -1.88
CA PHE A 397 3.96 -17.53 -0.73
C PHE A 397 2.87 -17.22 0.29
N ALA A 398 2.90 -17.91 1.43
CA ALA A 398 1.87 -17.78 2.46
C ALA A 398 2.44 -17.09 3.71
N VAL A 399 2.01 -15.86 3.98
CA VAL A 399 2.44 -15.09 5.15
C VAL A 399 1.80 -15.65 6.42
N PRO A 400 2.60 -16.07 7.44
CA PRO A 400 2.08 -16.69 8.65
C PRO A 400 1.60 -15.64 9.67
N SER A 401 0.52 -14.93 9.33
CA SER A 401 -0.11 -13.94 10.21
C SER A 401 -1.63 -14.05 10.18
N ALA A 402 -2.29 -13.70 11.28
CA ALA A 402 -3.74 -13.58 11.38
C ALA A 402 -4.24 -12.15 11.09
N SER A 403 -3.35 -11.18 10.96
CA SER A 403 -3.68 -9.79 10.64
C SER A 403 -3.62 -9.55 9.14
N VAL A 404 -4.73 -9.09 8.56
CA VAL A 404 -4.82 -8.74 7.13
C VAL A 404 -3.74 -7.70 6.76
N HIS A 405 -3.58 -6.67 7.58
CA HIS A 405 -2.58 -5.62 7.34
C HIS A 405 -1.14 -6.16 7.37
N ARG A 406 -0.78 -6.99 8.38
CA ARG A 406 0.55 -7.63 8.44
C ARG A 406 0.79 -8.53 7.23
N ILE A 407 -0.25 -9.25 6.77
CA ILE A 407 -0.17 -10.07 5.56
C ILE A 407 0.16 -9.19 4.34
N GLN A 408 -0.59 -8.13 4.09
CA GLN A 408 -0.38 -7.21 2.95
C GLN A 408 1.01 -6.56 3.00
N GLU A 409 1.46 -6.09 4.17
CA GLU A 409 2.77 -5.49 4.36
C GLU A 409 3.94 -6.43 4.00
N VAL A 410 3.82 -7.72 4.33
CA VAL A 410 4.81 -8.72 3.94
C VAL A 410 4.67 -9.13 2.48
N GLN A 411 3.44 -9.22 1.95
CA GLN A 411 3.21 -9.48 0.53
C GLN A 411 3.90 -8.42 -0.35
N THR A 412 3.84 -7.14 0.05
CA THR A 412 4.56 -6.06 -0.64
C THR A 412 6.06 -6.32 -0.65
N THR A 413 6.64 -6.72 0.46
CA THR A 413 8.07 -7.10 0.53
C THR A 413 8.39 -8.30 -0.36
N LEU A 414 7.55 -9.34 -0.34
CA LEU A 414 7.76 -10.57 -1.12
C LEU A 414 7.78 -10.29 -2.62
N TYR A 415 6.80 -9.54 -3.17
CA TYR A 415 6.80 -9.29 -4.61
C TYR A 415 7.87 -8.29 -5.04
N HIS A 416 8.32 -7.37 -4.19
CA HIS A 416 9.47 -6.51 -4.48
C HIS A 416 10.78 -7.31 -4.52
N VAL A 417 10.99 -8.21 -3.54
CA VAL A 417 12.16 -9.09 -3.55
C VAL A 417 12.13 -10.03 -4.75
N LEU A 418 10.97 -10.61 -5.07
CA LEU A 418 10.79 -11.43 -6.27
C LEU A 418 11.18 -10.66 -7.53
N TRP A 419 10.70 -9.42 -7.68
CA TRP A 419 11.07 -8.57 -8.81
C TRP A 419 12.60 -8.34 -8.90
N GLU A 420 13.27 -8.06 -7.79
CA GLU A 420 14.72 -7.87 -7.76
C GLU A 420 15.48 -9.08 -8.24
N LEU A 421 15.05 -10.27 -7.83
CA LEU A 421 15.63 -11.55 -8.26
C LEU A 421 15.40 -11.79 -9.76
N VAL A 422 14.15 -11.55 -10.24
CA VAL A 422 13.82 -11.66 -11.68
C VAL A 422 14.69 -10.73 -12.51
N GLN A 423 14.86 -9.46 -12.10
CA GLN A 423 15.70 -8.49 -12.80
C GLN A 423 17.16 -8.95 -12.89
N GLN A 424 17.65 -9.61 -11.83
CA GLN A 424 18.99 -10.14 -11.80
C GLN A 424 19.15 -11.31 -12.78
N ASP A 425 18.22 -12.26 -12.77
CA ASP A 425 18.27 -13.44 -13.65
C ASP A 425 18.13 -13.04 -15.14
N VAL A 426 17.17 -12.14 -15.46
CA VAL A 426 16.99 -11.59 -16.83
C VAL A 426 18.28 -10.93 -17.35
N ARG A 427 19.01 -10.22 -16.48
CA ARG A 427 20.28 -9.59 -16.88
C ARG A 427 21.42 -10.57 -17.09
N GLN A 428 21.47 -11.62 -16.30
CA GLN A 428 22.47 -12.71 -16.47
C GLN A 428 22.26 -13.42 -17.80
N ASP A 429 21.01 -13.73 -18.15
CA ASP A 429 20.65 -14.37 -19.40
C ASP A 429 20.96 -13.49 -20.62
N ALA A 430 20.79 -12.16 -20.49
CA ALA A 430 21.12 -11.19 -21.54
C ALA A 430 22.63 -10.91 -21.67
N GLY A 431 23.50 -11.55 -20.89
CA GLY A 431 24.95 -11.32 -20.90
C GLY A 431 25.36 -9.92 -20.38
N LEU A 432 24.45 -9.19 -19.74
CA LEU A 432 24.67 -7.87 -19.16
C LEU A 432 25.25 -8.01 -17.73
N THR A 433 26.42 -8.67 -17.61
CA THR A 433 27.16 -8.69 -16.34
C THR A 433 27.64 -7.27 -16.00
N ALA A 434 27.59 -6.92 -14.71
CA ALA A 434 27.88 -5.60 -14.16
C ALA A 434 29.25 -5.02 -14.61
N ALA A 435 29.26 -4.35 -15.76
CA ALA A 435 30.25 -3.34 -16.06
C ALA A 435 29.75 -2.03 -15.46
N GLY A 436 30.48 -1.52 -14.45
CA GLY A 436 30.18 -0.25 -13.82
C GLY A 436 30.01 0.87 -14.86
N PRO A 437 29.20 1.90 -14.60
CA PRO A 437 28.95 2.96 -15.56
C PRO A 437 30.28 3.68 -15.89
N ALA A 438 30.64 3.64 -17.18
CA ALA A 438 31.69 4.51 -17.68
C ALA A 438 31.24 5.98 -17.49
N PRO A 439 32.12 6.89 -16.99
CA PRO A 439 31.76 8.28 -16.81
C PRO A 439 31.38 8.89 -18.16
N ARG A 440 30.14 9.40 -18.28
CA ARG A 440 29.70 10.18 -19.43
C ARG A 440 30.43 11.49 -19.43
N THR A 441 31.31 11.70 -20.41
CA THR A 441 31.87 13.02 -20.73
C THR A 441 30.72 13.93 -21.19
N PRO A 442 30.59 15.16 -20.65
CA PRO A 442 29.56 16.08 -21.13
C PRO A 442 29.86 16.48 -22.57
N GLN A 443 28.94 16.29 -23.49
CA GLN A 443 29.02 16.86 -24.83
C GLN A 443 28.77 18.38 -24.76
N PRO A 444 29.55 19.21 -25.45
CA PRO A 444 29.30 20.64 -25.49
C PRO A 444 28.00 20.93 -26.24
N VAL A 445 27.15 21.74 -25.60
CA VAL A 445 25.95 22.33 -26.20
C VAL A 445 26.38 23.15 -27.39
N ARG A 446 25.98 22.77 -28.60
CA ARG A 446 26.12 23.64 -29.79
C ARG A 446 25.02 24.71 -29.73
N GLY A 447 25.46 25.99 -29.77
CA GLY A 447 24.64 27.18 -29.81
C GLY A 447 23.83 27.35 -31.08
#